data_5e146529d64e744508e6dd1d3a2e6d94
#
_entry.id   5e146529d64e744508e6dd1d3a2e6d94
#
_cell.length_a   1.000
_cell.length_b   1.000
_cell.length_c   1.000
_cell.angle_alpha   90.00
_cell.angle_beta   90.00
_cell.angle_gamma   90.00
#
_symmetry.space_group_name_H-M   'P 1'
#
loop_
_entity.id
_entity.type
_entity.pdbx_description
1 polymer ?
#
loop_
_entity_poly.entity_id
_entity_poly.type
_entity_poly.pdbx_seq_one_letter_code
_entity_poly.pdbx_strand_id
1 'polypeptide(L)'
;LLDEQKDELAKTLTSEMGKPIQQSYNELNGARNRIKFFIDNSSKWLADEWITMEGATKEKISYEPLGIIANISAWNYPYLVGVNVFIPALIGGNAVFYKPSEYATLTGLAIQQLLYQSGIPENVFQIAIGKGEVGELLLQLPLNGYFFTGSYRTGKYIAEKVASKLVPCQLELGGKDPLY
;
A
#
# COMPACT_ATOMS: atom_id res chain seq x y z
N LEU A 1 0.14 -0.92 -19.17
CA LEU A 1 -0.02 -2.28 -18.64
C LEU A 1 -1.39 -2.48 -17.98
N LEU A 2 -1.78 -1.65 -17.00
CA LEU A 2 -3.07 -1.80 -16.30
C LEU A 2 -4.27 -1.76 -17.26
N ASP A 3 -4.26 -0.84 -18.22
CA ASP A 3 -5.30 -0.73 -19.26
C ASP A 3 -5.22 -1.86 -20.31
N GLU A 4 -4.02 -2.30 -20.65
CA GLU A 4 -3.77 -3.37 -21.61
C GLU A 4 -4.21 -4.76 -21.10
N GLN A 5 -4.03 -5.01 -19.80
CA GLN A 5 -4.36 -6.29 -19.16
C GLN A 5 -5.69 -6.25 -18.40
N LYS A 6 -6.45 -5.17 -18.53
CA LYS A 6 -7.63 -4.87 -17.71
C LYS A 6 -8.66 -5.98 -17.65
N ASP A 7 -8.93 -6.66 -18.76
CA ASP A 7 -9.94 -7.71 -18.84
C ASP A 7 -9.52 -8.94 -18.01
N GLU A 8 -8.26 -9.34 -18.07
CA GLU A 8 -7.74 -10.48 -17.31
C GLU A 8 -7.67 -10.15 -15.82
N LEU A 9 -7.19 -8.95 -15.49
CA LEU A 9 -7.14 -8.48 -14.10
C LEU A 9 -8.54 -8.41 -13.47
N ALA A 10 -9.53 -7.90 -14.21
CA ALA A 10 -10.91 -7.85 -13.76
C ALA A 10 -11.54 -9.23 -13.57
N LYS A 11 -11.27 -10.18 -14.46
CA LYS A 11 -11.72 -11.57 -14.32
C LYS A 11 -11.11 -12.25 -13.10
N THR A 12 -9.80 -12.09 -12.90
CA THR A 12 -9.09 -12.61 -11.73
C THR A 12 -9.69 -12.06 -10.44
N LEU A 13 -9.86 -10.75 -10.37
CA LEU A 13 -10.46 -10.07 -9.22
C LEU A 13 -11.89 -10.55 -8.94
N THR A 14 -12.73 -10.67 -9.98
CA THR A 14 -14.08 -11.20 -9.85
C THR A 14 -14.08 -12.66 -9.37
N SER A 15 -13.18 -13.49 -9.86
CA SER A 15 -13.11 -14.90 -9.48
C SER A 15 -12.73 -15.12 -8.02
N GLU A 16 -11.87 -14.28 -7.46
CA GLU A 16 -11.46 -14.34 -6.06
C GLU A 16 -12.47 -13.70 -5.11
N MET A 17 -13.01 -12.54 -5.49
CA MET A 17 -13.83 -11.71 -4.57
C MET A 17 -15.34 -11.95 -4.74
N GLY A 18 -15.79 -12.56 -5.83
CA GLY A 18 -17.22 -12.76 -6.11
C GLY A 18 -17.98 -11.47 -6.44
N LYS A 19 -17.30 -10.34 -6.61
CA LYS A 19 -17.94 -9.08 -7.01
C LYS A 19 -18.33 -9.10 -8.50
N PRO A 20 -19.39 -8.37 -8.88
CA PRO A 20 -19.73 -8.22 -10.30
C PRO A 20 -18.56 -7.70 -11.12
N ILE A 21 -18.38 -8.23 -12.34
CA ILE A 21 -17.24 -7.87 -13.20
C ILE A 21 -17.15 -6.35 -13.45
N GLN A 22 -18.28 -5.66 -13.52
CA GLN A 22 -18.30 -4.20 -13.68
C GLN A 22 -17.66 -3.48 -12.47
N GLN A 23 -17.84 -4.01 -11.25
CA GLN A 23 -17.17 -3.45 -10.06
C GLN A 23 -15.67 -3.69 -10.09
N SER A 24 -15.23 -4.82 -10.64
CA SER A 24 -13.80 -5.08 -10.85
C SER A 24 -13.18 -4.09 -11.84
N TYR A 25 -13.85 -3.81 -12.96
CA TYR A 25 -13.43 -2.75 -13.88
C TYR A 25 -13.39 -1.37 -13.21
N ASN A 26 -14.38 -1.06 -12.40
CA ASN A 26 -14.44 0.23 -11.68
C ASN A 26 -13.28 0.35 -10.67
N GLU A 27 -12.94 -0.73 -9.98
CA GLU A 27 -11.80 -0.75 -9.06
C GLU A 27 -10.48 -0.52 -9.78
N LEU A 28 -10.24 -1.19 -10.92
CA LEU A 28 -9.04 -1.00 -11.73
C LEU A 28 -8.91 0.44 -12.25
N ASN A 29 -10.04 1.05 -12.68
CA ASN A 29 -10.07 2.46 -13.06
C ASN A 29 -9.75 3.37 -11.88
N GLY A 30 -10.30 3.08 -10.70
CA GLY A 30 -10.03 3.80 -9.46
C GLY A 30 -8.56 3.71 -9.07
N ALA A 31 -7.97 2.51 -9.12
CA ALA A 31 -6.55 2.28 -8.85
C ALA A 31 -5.66 3.07 -9.83
N ARG A 32 -5.95 3.02 -11.14
CA ARG A 32 -5.24 3.82 -12.15
C ARG A 32 -5.27 5.32 -11.85
N ASN A 33 -6.45 5.84 -11.54
CA ASN A 33 -6.61 7.26 -11.23
C ASN A 33 -5.85 7.64 -9.95
N ARG A 34 -5.82 6.75 -8.97
CA ARG A 34 -5.08 6.94 -7.72
C ARG A 34 -3.57 6.93 -7.97
N ILE A 35 -3.06 6.01 -8.77
CA ILE A 35 -1.65 5.96 -9.18
C ILE A 35 -1.27 7.29 -9.87
N LYS A 36 -2.06 7.72 -10.85
CA LYS A 36 -1.83 8.99 -11.54
C LYS A 36 -1.81 10.17 -10.57
N PHE A 37 -2.75 10.23 -9.63
CA PHE A 37 -2.79 11.27 -8.61
C PHE A 37 -1.50 11.34 -7.78
N PHE A 38 -0.97 10.20 -7.35
CA PHE A 38 0.30 10.17 -6.61
C PHE A 38 1.47 10.63 -7.47
N ILE A 39 1.57 10.16 -8.72
CA ILE A 39 2.65 10.54 -9.64
C ILE A 39 2.61 12.06 -9.91
N ASP A 40 1.44 12.61 -10.22
CA ASP A 40 1.28 14.03 -10.57
C ASP A 40 1.62 14.99 -9.42
N ASN A 41 1.51 14.53 -8.17
CA ASN A 41 1.66 15.39 -6.99
C ASN A 41 2.91 15.10 -6.15
N SER A 42 3.55 13.95 -6.30
CA SER A 42 4.62 13.50 -5.42
C SER A 42 5.83 14.44 -5.42
N SER A 43 6.24 14.96 -6.57
CA SER A 43 7.37 15.90 -6.67
C SER A 43 7.16 17.18 -5.85
N LYS A 44 5.91 17.65 -5.78
CA LYS A 44 5.54 18.81 -4.95
C LYS A 44 5.56 18.46 -3.47
N TRP A 45 5.01 17.28 -3.10
CA TRP A 45 4.87 16.89 -1.70
C TRP A 45 6.19 16.47 -1.05
N LEU A 46 7.13 15.98 -1.85
CA LEU A 46 8.46 15.55 -1.40
C LEU A 46 9.55 16.59 -1.59
N ALA A 47 9.20 17.79 -2.10
CA ALA A 47 10.14 18.87 -2.26
C ALA A 47 10.62 19.38 -0.90
N ASP A 48 11.91 19.75 -0.83
CA ASP A 48 12.45 20.45 0.34
C ASP A 48 11.69 21.76 0.60
N GLU A 49 11.34 22.01 1.85
CA GLU A 49 10.69 23.23 2.30
C GLU A 49 11.67 24.08 3.12
N TRP A 50 12.05 25.23 2.61
CA TRP A 50 12.91 26.16 3.32
C TRP A 50 12.10 27.00 4.29
N ILE A 51 12.39 26.86 5.59
CA ILE A 51 11.75 27.62 6.68
C ILE A 51 12.39 28.99 6.83
N THR A 52 13.73 29.04 6.82
CA THR A 52 14.48 30.29 6.78
C THR A 52 15.72 30.19 5.90
N MET A 53 16.01 31.27 5.17
CA MET A 53 17.21 31.44 4.35
C MET A 53 17.96 32.69 4.71
N GLU A 54 17.53 33.45 5.75
CA GLU A 54 18.12 34.70 6.18
C GLU A 54 19.11 34.52 7.33
N GLY A 55 20.18 35.33 7.32
CA GLY A 55 21.19 35.32 8.36
C GLY A 55 22.19 34.16 8.27
N ALA A 56 22.78 33.81 9.42
CA ALA A 56 23.83 32.79 9.52
C ALA A 56 23.25 31.37 9.59
N THR A 57 21.97 31.24 9.96
CA THR A 57 21.27 29.94 10.10
C THR A 57 20.32 29.73 8.94
N LYS A 58 20.37 28.53 8.34
CA LYS A 58 19.44 28.09 7.31
C LYS A 58 18.74 26.85 7.80
N GLU A 59 17.42 26.83 7.70
CA GLU A 59 16.57 25.73 8.16
C GLU A 59 15.71 25.22 7.02
N LYS A 60 15.63 23.91 6.85
CA LYS A 60 14.75 23.27 5.87
C LYS A 60 14.14 21.99 6.42
N ILE A 61 12.98 21.63 5.90
CA ILE A 61 12.37 20.32 6.05
C ILE A 61 12.70 19.53 4.80
N SER A 62 13.24 18.33 4.97
CA SER A 62 13.48 17.36 3.89
C SER A 62 12.72 16.07 4.21
N TYR A 63 12.21 15.40 3.18
CA TYR A 63 11.47 14.14 3.31
C TYR A 63 12.38 13.00 2.89
N GLU A 64 12.65 12.10 3.83
CA GLU A 64 13.52 10.95 3.62
C GLU A 64 12.69 9.65 3.65
N PRO A 65 13.09 8.60 2.88
CA PRO A 65 12.42 7.31 2.96
C PRO A 65 12.54 6.70 4.35
N LEU A 66 11.48 6.05 4.81
CA LEU A 66 11.50 5.27 6.07
C LEU A 66 12.44 4.07 5.97
N GLY A 67 12.54 3.44 4.80
CA GLY A 67 13.29 2.23 4.54
C GLY A 67 12.42 1.10 4.00
N ILE A 68 12.24 0.02 4.75
CA ILE A 68 11.40 -1.11 4.36
C ILE A 68 10.09 -1.05 5.14
N ILE A 69 8.96 -1.06 4.46
CA ILE A 69 7.64 -1.04 5.08
C ILE A 69 6.82 -2.31 4.78
N ALA A 70 5.94 -2.68 5.71
CA ALA A 70 4.91 -3.69 5.46
C ALA A 70 3.61 -3.03 5.00
N ASN A 71 3.03 -3.52 3.91
CA ASN A 71 1.66 -3.21 3.49
C ASN A 71 0.80 -4.47 3.59
N ILE A 72 -0.03 -4.55 4.62
CA ILE A 72 -0.95 -5.66 4.87
C ILE A 72 -2.35 -5.21 4.43
N SER A 73 -2.83 -5.79 3.32
CA SER A 73 -3.98 -5.27 2.58
C SER A 73 -5.24 -6.11 2.77
N ALA A 74 -6.39 -5.46 2.69
CA ALA A 74 -7.70 -6.10 2.74
C ALA A 74 -8.07 -6.79 1.42
N TRP A 75 -9.11 -7.64 1.48
CA TRP A 75 -9.58 -8.45 0.34
C TRP A 75 -10.61 -7.73 -0.54
N ASN A 76 -11.39 -6.80 0.02
CA ASN A 76 -12.58 -6.26 -0.63
C ASN A 76 -12.31 -5.35 -1.84
N TYR A 77 -11.20 -4.59 -1.81
CA TYR A 77 -10.73 -3.73 -2.89
C TYR A 77 -9.20 -3.83 -3.02
N PRO A 78 -8.65 -5.03 -3.35
CA PRO A 78 -7.22 -5.31 -3.21
C PRO A 78 -6.32 -4.41 -4.07
N TYR A 79 -6.75 -4.02 -5.29
CA TYR A 79 -6.02 -3.03 -6.08
C TYR A 79 -6.04 -1.65 -5.42
N LEU A 80 -7.23 -1.13 -5.13
CA LEU A 80 -7.39 0.25 -4.65
C LEU A 80 -6.77 0.45 -3.26
N VAL A 81 -6.98 -0.50 -2.36
CA VAL A 81 -6.40 -0.47 -1.00
C VAL A 81 -4.88 -0.58 -1.06
N GLY A 82 -4.36 -1.50 -1.87
CA GLY A 82 -2.93 -1.69 -2.03
C GLY A 82 -2.22 -0.46 -2.58
N VAL A 83 -2.71 0.11 -3.69
CA VAL A 83 -2.09 1.28 -4.33
C VAL A 83 -2.07 2.52 -3.44
N ASN A 84 -2.98 2.65 -2.49
CA ASN A 84 -2.98 3.75 -1.53
C ASN A 84 -1.76 3.73 -0.59
N VAL A 85 -1.10 2.58 -0.45
CA VAL A 85 0.07 2.41 0.41
C VAL A 85 1.34 2.20 -0.41
N PHE A 86 1.38 1.15 -1.25
CA PHE A 86 2.64 0.80 -1.90
C PHE A 86 3.08 1.79 -2.98
N ILE A 87 2.16 2.47 -3.68
CA ILE A 87 2.57 3.47 -4.69
C ILE A 87 3.25 4.67 -4.03
N PRO A 88 2.64 5.38 -3.05
CA PRO A 88 3.35 6.48 -2.39
C PRO A 88 4.61 6.03 -1.65
N ALA A 89 4.64 4.80 -1.10
CA ALA A 89 5.85 4.25 -0.48
C ALA A 89 6.99 4.11 -1.49
N LEU A 90 6.73 3.52 -2.66
CA LEU A 90 7.73 3.36 -3.74
C LEU A 90 8.20 4.71 -4.29
N ILE A 91 7.28 5.66 -4.52
CA ILE A 91 7.62 7.02 -4.97
C ILE A 91 8.48 7.74 -3.93
N GLY A 92 8.21 7.53 -2.64
CA GLY A 92 8.99 8.07 -1.54
C GLY A 92 10.32 7.35 -1.28
N GLY A 93 10.73 6.41 -2.14
CA GLY A 93 12.03 5.70 -2.06
C GLY A 93 12.05 4.53 -1.07
N ASN A 94 10.88 4.05 -0.62
CA ASN A 94 10.81 2.91 0.30
C ASN A 94 10.72 1.59 -0.46
N ALA A 95 11.23 0.52 0.16
CA ALA A 95 10.93 -0.85 -0.24
C ALA A 95 9.69 -1.37 0.49
N VAL A 96 8.96 -2.29 -0.14
CA VAL A 96 7.66 -2.77 0.34
C VAL A 96 7.63 -4.29 0.46
N PHE A 97 7.27 -4.79 1.63
CA PHE A 97 6.70 -6.12 1.81
C PHE A 97 5.19 -6.03 1.71
N TYR A 98 4.64 -6.48 0.59
CA TYR A 98 3.20 -6.51 0.35
C TYR A 98 2.61 -7.86 0.76
N LYS A 99 1.69 -7.83 1.70
CA LYS A 99 0.90 -9.00 2.06
C LYS A 99 -0.55 -8.80 1.65
N PRO A 100 -0.98 -9.38 0.52
CA PRO A 100 -2.39 -9.41 0.17
C PRO A 100 -3.17 -10.25 1.19
N SER A 101 -4.47 -10.07 1.23
CA SER A 101 -5.34 -11.03 1.92
C SER A 101 -5.20 -12.42 1.29
N GLU A 102 -5.34 -13.47 2.08
CA GLU A 102 -5.40 -14.85 1.61
C GLU A 102 -6.55 -15.13 0.63
N TYR A 103 -7.57 -14.27 0.65
CA TYR A 103 -8.70 -14.33 -0.30
C TYR A 103 -8.42 -13.61 -1.63
N ALA A 104 -7.31 -12.88 -1.74
CA ALA A 104 -6.92 -12.10 -2.91
C ALA A 104 -5.49 -12.43 -3.37
N THR A 105 -5.09 -13.69 -3.28
CA THR A 105 -3.72 -14.14 -3.55
C THR A 105 -3.35 -13.96 -5.02
N LEU A 106 -4.21 -14.37 -5.96
CA LEU A 106 -3.95 -14.21 -7.40
C LEU A 106 -3.93 -12.75 -7.81
N THR A 107 -4.81 -11.94 -7.23
CA THR A 107 -4.79 -10.48 -7.41
C THR A 107 -3.48 -9.88 -6.89
N GLY A 108 -3.00 -10.35 -5.73
CA GLY A 108 -1.71 -9.93 -5.18
C GLY A 108 -0.54 -10.26 -6.10
N LEU A 109 -0.50 -11.47 -6.66
CA LEU A 109 0.49 -11.89 -7.63
C LEU A 109 0.41 -11.07 -8.93
N ALA A 110 -0.79 -10.76 -9.41
CA ALA A 110 -1.00 -9.89 -10.56
C ALA A 110 -0.48 -8.47 -10.32
N ILE A 111 -0.68 -7.92 -9.12
CA ILE A 111 -0.11 -6.62 -8.72
C ILE A 111 1.42 -6.66 -8.77
N GLN A 112 2.05 -7.69 -8.20
CA GLN A 112 3.50 -7.86 -8.24
C GLN A 112 4.00 -7.93 -9.69
N GLN A 113 3.36 -8.74 -10.52
CA GLN A 113 3.71 -8.88 -11.93
C GLN A 113 3.63 -7.56 -12.69
N LEU A 114 2.55 -6.78 -12.48
CA LEU A 114 2.39 -5.45 -13.08
C LEU A 114 3.52 -4.49 -12.69
N LEU A 115 3.91 -4.48 -11.43
CA LEU A 115 5.00 -3.63 -10.93
C LEU A 115 6.34 -4.04 -11.55
N TYR A 116 6.65 -5.34 -11.62
CA TYR A 116 7.88 -5.83 -12.25
C TYR A 116 7.93 -5.53 -13.75
N GLN A 117 6.83 -5.76 -14.46
CA GLN A 117 6.70 -5.39 -15.87
C GLN A 117 6.80 -3.88 -16.11
N SER A 118 6.47 -3.07 -15.11
CA SER A 118 6.62 -1.62 -15.15
C SER A 118 8.05 -1.15 -14.82
N GLY A 119 8.97 -2.06 -14.54
CA GLY A 119 10.37 -1.75 -14.25
C GLY A 119 10.69 -1.54 -12.77
N ILE A 120 9.76 -1.82 -11.84
CA ILE A 120 10.08 -1.83 -10.41
C ILE A 120 10.99 -3.02 -10.12
N PRO A 121 12.20 -2.81 -9.52
CA PRO A 121 13.11 -3.90 -9.21
C PRO A 121 12.49 -4.90 -8.21
N GLU A 122 12.75 -6.20 -8.42
CA GLU A 122 12.18 -7.26 -7.59
C GLU A 122 12.54 -7.13 -6.11
N ASN A 123 13.75 -6.65 -5.80
CA ASN A 123 14.21 -6.44 -4.43
C ASN A 123 13.58 -5.21 -3.72
N VAL A 124 12.81 -4.39 -4.44
CA VAL A 124 12.14 -3.21 -3.89
C VAL A 124 10.67 -3.49 -3.56
N PHE A 125 10.04 -4.44 -4.24
CA PHE A 125 8.68 -4.86 -3.97
C PHE A 125 8.61 -6.38 -3.85
N GLN A 126 8.37 -6.88 -2.65
CA GLN A 126 8.26 -8.30 -2.36
C GLN A 126 6.85 -8.64 -1.86
N ILE A 127 6.36 -9.83 -2.23
CA ILE A 127 5.04 -10.30 -1.79
C ILE A 127 5.18 -11.41 -0.76
N ALA A 128 4.36 -11.34 0.30
CA ALA A 128 4.27 -12.35 1.34
C ALA A 128 2.90 -13.03 1.27
N ILE A 129 2.87 -14.25 0.74
CA ILE A 129 1.64 -15.03 0.56
C ILE A 129 1.40 -15.91 1.79
N GLY A 130 0.19 -15.86 2.32
CA GLY A 130 -0.26 -16.69 3.44
C GLY A 130 -1.35 -16.02 4.25
N LYS A 131 -1.81 -16.74 5.28
CA LYS A 131 -2.86 -16.28 6.19
C LYS A 131 -2.28 -15.42 7.33
N GLY A 132 -2.94 -15.44 8.48
CA GLY A 132 -2.54 -14.66 9.65
C GLY A 132 -1.14 -14.98 10.16
N GLU A 133 -0.67 -16.22 10.02
CA GLU A 133 0.69 -16.63 10.43
C GLU A 133 1.80 -15.88 9.67
N VAL A 134 1.60 -15.62 8.37
CA VAL A 134 2.55 -14.80 7.59
C VAL A 134 2.48 -13.32 8.00
N GLY A 135 1.30 -12.84 8.35
CA GLY A 135 1.15 -11.51 8.95
C GLY A 135 1.93 -11.39 10.27
N GLU A 136 1.85 -12.41 11.13
CA GLU A 136 2.59 -12.46 12.39
C GLU A 136 4.10 -12.48 12.17
N LEU A 137 4.60 -13.22 11.17
CA LEU A 137 6.02 -13.20 10.81
C LEU A 137 6.48 -11.81 10.37
N LEU A 138 5.68 -11.10 9.57
CA LEU A 138 6.00 -9.72 9.19
C LEU A 138 6.09 -8.79 10.41
N LEU A 139 5.23 -9.00 11.44
CA LEU A 139 5.30 -8.22 12.67
C LEU A 139 6.56 -8.49 13.50
N GLN A 140 7.25 -9.60 13.29
CA GLN A 140 8.53 -9.92 13.96
C GLN A 140 9.73 -9.26 13.27
N LEU A 141 9.63 -8.95 11.98
CA LEU A 141 10.72 -8.33 11.22
C LEU A 141 11.01 -6.89 11.71
N PRO A 142 12.27 -6.44 11.61
CA PRO A 142 12.67 -5.09 11.97
C PRO A 142 12.34 -4.08 10.85
N LEU A 143 11.06 -3.98 10.48
CA LEU A 143 10.62 -3.05 9.44
C LEU A 143 10.47 -1.63 9.97
N ASN A 144 10.56 -0.66 9.07
CA ASN A 144 10.56 0.76 9.36
C ASN A 144 9.15 1.39 9.37
N GLY A 145 8.11 0.63 9.04
CA GLY A 145 6.72 1.07 9.08
C GLY A 145 5.75 -0.05 8.78
N TYR A 146 4.53 0.04 9.32
CA TYR A 146 3.47 -0.93 9.13
C TYR A 146 2.18 -0.23 8.73
N PHE A 147 1.60 -0.65 7.61
CA PHE A 147 0.39 -0.09 7.02
C PHE A 147 -0.62 -1.22 6.84
N PHE A 148 -1.72 -1.13 7.54
CA PHE A 148 -2.74 -2.16 7.57
C PHE A 148 -4.11 -1.61 7.19
N THR A 149 -4.82 -2.33 6.34
CA THR A 149 -6.24 -2.11 6.07
C THR A 149 -7.00 -3.39 6.36
N GLY A 150 -8.02 -3.31 7.21
CA GLY A 150 -8.83 -4.47 7.56
C GLY A 150 -9.70 -4.28 8.80
N SER A 151 -9.92 -5.36 9.56
CA SER A 151 -10.77 -5.34 10.73
C SER A 151 -10.16 -4.58 11.91
N TYR A 152 -11.00 -3.93 12.72
CA TYR A 152 -10.59 -3.28 13.98
C TYR A 152 -9.80 -4.23 14.88
N ARG A 153 -10.27 -5.47 15.05
CA ARG A 153 -9.62 -6.47 15.91
C ARG A 153 -8.17 -6.73 15.49
N THR A 154 -7.95 -6.96 14.19
CA THR A 154 -6.60 -7.19 13.66
C THR A 154 -5.73 -5.94 13.72
N GLY A 155 -6.29 -4.78 13.39
CA GLY A 155 -5.56 -3.52 13.47
C GLY A 155 -5.11 -3.18 14.89
N LYS A 156 -5.99 -3.37 15.89
CA LYS A 156 -5.63 -3.23 17.31
C LYS A 156 -4.47 -4.13 17.69
N TYR A 157 -4.53 -5.41 17.31
CA TYR A 157 -3.46 -6.37 17.56
C TYR A 157 -2.12 -5.93 16.94
N ILE A 158 -2.16 -5.49 15.67
CA ILE A 158 -0.97 -4.98 14.97
C ILE A 158 -0.39 -3.77 15.71
N ALA A 159 -1.24 -2.80 16.09
CA ALA A 159 -0.79 -1.61 16.82
C ALA A 159 -0.09 -1.98 18.13
N GLU A 160 -0.66 -2.91 18.89
CA GLU A 160 -0.06 -3.39 20.16
C GLU A 160 1.31 -4.05 19.92
N LYS A 161 1.47 -4.84 18.86
CA LYS A 161 2.74 -5.50 18.50
C LYS A 161 3.80 -4.52 18.00
N VAL A 162 3.38 -3.51 17.24
CA VAL A 162 4.30 -2.54 16.61
C VAL A 162 4.72 -1.45 17.58
N ALA A 163 3.91 -1.14 18.61
CA ALA A 163 4.17 -0.07 19.56
C ALA A 163 5.58 -0.08 20.17
N SER A 164 6.10 -1.26 20.51
CA SER A 164 7.45 -1.41 21.08
C SER A 164 8.60 -1.09 20.11
N LYS A 165 8.32 -1.04 18.81
CA LYS A 165 9.31 -0.76 17.76
C LYS A 165 9.51 0.74 17.51
N LEU A 166 8.60 1.59 17.98
CA LEU A 166 8.61 3.05 17.79
C LEU A 166 8.73 3.48 16.32
N VAL A 167 8.06 2.74 15.43
CA VAL A 167 7.98 3.01 13.98
C VAL A 167 6.55 3.40 13.60
N PRO A 168 6.34 4.13 12.49
CA PRO A 168 5.01 4.46 11.99
C PRO A 168 4.12 3.24 11.84
N CYS A 169 2.89 3.33 12.36
CA CYS A 169 1.84 2.33 12.21
C CYS A 169 0.55 3.03 11.78
N GLN A 170 0.16 2.86 10.51
CA GLN A 170 -1.08 3.39 9.98
C GLN A 170 -2.13 2.30 9.86
N LEU A 171 -3.34 2.59 10.34
CA LEU A 171 -4.44 1.64 10.37
C LEU A 171 -5.67 2.24 9.69
N GLU A 172 -6.13 1.58 8.63
CA GLU A 172 -7.41 1.86 7.97
C GLU A 172 -8.39 0.75 8.32
N LEU A 173 -9.33 1.08 9.18
CA LEU A 173 -10.20 0.10 9.83
C LEU A 173 -11.66 0.26 9.42
N GLY A 174 -12.44 -0.81 9.61
CA GLY A 174 -13.87 -0.76 9.42
C GLY A 174 -14.56 0.10 10.49
N GLY A 175 -15.64 0.74 10.09
CA GLY A 175 -16.50 1.54 10.94
C GLY A 175 -17.97 1.38 10.55
N LYS A 176 -18.85 2.12 11.22
CA LYS A 176 -20.26 2.29 10.86
C LYS A 176 -20.56 3.77 10.86
N ASP A 177 -20.73 4.32 9.67
CA ASP A 177 -21.11 5.71 9.54
C ASP A 177 -22.58 5.90 9.91
N PRO A 178 -22.92 6.99 10.63
CA PRO A 178 -24.32 7.29 10.95
C PRO A 178 -25.06 7.70 9.66
N LEU A 179 -26.22 7.13 9.45
CA LEU A 179 -27.18 7.54 8.42
C LEU A 179 -28.38 8.16 9.12
N TYR A 180 -28.70 9.43 8.79
CA TYR A 180 -29.84 10.18 9.31
C TYR A 180 -30.91 10.35 8.24
#